data_c45f6905d071f149ca7451c0c1a0454b
#
_entry.id   c45f6905d071f149ca7451c0c1a0454b
#
_cell.length_a   1.000
_cell.length_b   1.000
_cell.length_c   1.000
_cell.angle_alpha   90.00
_cell.angle_beta   90.00
_cell.angle_gamma   90.00
#
_symmetry.space_group_name_H-M   'P 1'
#
loop_
_entity.id
_entity.type
_entity.pdbx_description
1 polymer ?
#
loop_
_entity_poly.entity_id
_entity_poly.type
_entity_poly.pdbx_seq_one_letter_code
_entity_poly.pdbx_strand_id
1 'polypeptide(L)'
;EGVSKLFNPYWTSAGYLAESQWLFKGLFVAIAASPGAVTVVDYLNMWGQIFIGVGLMFGLFTRWSAIAGIVLLALYYLAAPPFVGYSYPMPAEGSYLIVNKVLIELIAMLVILAYPTEQSFGLDRFIRRRAMPHPRMPAPAILEGTSHD
;
A
#
# COMPACT_ATOMS: atom_id res chain seq x y z
N GLU A 1 -9.72 -8.70 1.76
CA GLU A 1 -9.12 -9.68 0.85
C GLU A 1 -7.96 -10.45 1.52
N GLY A 2 -6.96 -9.79 2.13
CA GLY A 2 -5.86 -10.46 2.83
C GLY A 2 -6.32 -11.40 3.95
N VAL A 3 -7.31 -10.99 4.73
CA VAL A 3 -7.88 -11.82 5.81
C VAL A 3 -8.61 -13.05 5.24
N SER A 4 -9.37 -12.92 4.16
CA SER A 4 -10.05 -14.07 3.54
C SER A 4 -9.07 -15.09 2.97
N LYS A 5 -7.93 -14.63 2.44
CA LYS A 5 -6.84 -15.50 1.99
C LYS A 5 -6.20 -16.28 3.17
N LEU A 6 -6.00 -15.60 4.30
CA LEU A 6 -5.41 -16.20 5.50
C LEU A 6 -6.26 -17.36 6.05
N PHE A 7 -7.59 -17.26 5.97
CA PHE A 7 -8.52 -18.29 6.40
C PHE A 7 -8.80 -19.36 5.35
N ASN A 8 -8.27 -19.22 4.14
CA ASN A 8 -8.40 -20.23 3.09
C ASN A 8 -7.11 -21.05 2.95
N PRO A 9 -7.05 -22.27 3.49
CA PRO A 9 -5.83 -23.10 3.48
C PRO A 9 -5.42 -23.57 2.07
N TYR A 10 -6.31 -23.45 1.10
CA TYR A 10 -6.06 -23.84 -0.31
C TYR A 10 -5.68 -22.67 -1.19
N TRP A 11 -5.61 -21.44 -0.64
CA TRP A 11 -5.25 -20.29 -1.43
C TRP A 11 -3.75 -20.23 -1.70
N THR A 12 -3.38 -20.04 -2.96
CA THR A 12 -2.00 -19.82 -3.40
C THR A 12 -1.96 -18.86 -4.59
N SER A 13 -0.89 -18.09 -4.67
CA SER A 13 -0.61 -17.22 -5.81
C SER A 13 -0.04 -17.97 -7.02
N ALA A 14 0.29 -19.26 -6.89
CA ALA A 14 0.96 -20.03 -7.92
C ALA A 14 0.22 -20.00 -9.26
N GLY A 15 -1.11 -20.22 -9.26
CA GLY A 15 -1.93 -20.17 -10.46
C GLY A 15 -1.87 -18.80 -11.14
N TYR A 16 -2.01 -17.73 -10.36
CA TYR A 16 -1.96 -16.36 -10.86
C TYR A 16 -0.60 -16.00 -11.49
N LEU A 17 0.49 -16.43 -10.87
CA LEU A 17 1.85 -16.21 -11.37
C LEU A 17 2.15 -17.05 -12.61
N ALA A 18 1.68 -18.29 -12.66
CA ALA A 18 1.88 -19.18 -13.82
C ALA A 18 1.15 -18.69 -15.07
N GLU A 19 0.03 -17.98 -14.92
CA GLU A 19 -0.79 -17.45 -16.00
C GLU A 19 -0.32 -16.09 -16.52
N SER A 20 0.73 -15.53 -15.98
CA SER A 20 1.30 -14.25 -16.44
C SER A 20 1.73 -14.34 -17.90
N GLN A 21 1.30 -13.37 -18.72
CA GLN A 21 1.52 -13.38 -20.17
C GLN A 21 2.31 -12.18 -20.70
N TRP A 22 2.62 -11.19 -19.86
CA TRP A 22 3.21 -9.93 -20.29
C TRP A 22 4.72 -9.81 -19.97
N LEU A 23 5.24 -8.58 -19.84
CA LEU A 23 6.65 -8.20 -19.76
C LEU A 23 7.51 -9.07 -18.83
N PHE A 24 6.99 -9.47 -17.67
CA PHE A 24 7.71 -10.25 -16.66
C PHE A 24 7.26 -11.72 -16.60
N LYS A 25 6.66 -12.24 -17.67
CA LYS A 25 6.21 -13.64 -17.75
C LYS A 25 7.27 -14.62 -17.26
N GLY A 26 8.51 -14.50 -17.76
CA GLY A 26 9.60 -15.42 -17.40
C GLY A 26 9.89 -15.41 -15.90
N LEU A 27 9.88 -14.24 -15.27
CA LEU A 27 10.10 -14.09 -13.83
C LEU A 27 8.94 -14.70 -13.02
N PHE A 28 7.70 -14.36 -13.36
CA PHE A 28 6.52 -14.86 -12.64
C PHE A 28 6.36 -16.38 -12.77
N VAL A 29 6.58 -16.92 -13.97
CA VAL A 29 6.54 -18.37 -14.20
C VAL A 29 7.68 -19.08 -13.45
N ALA A 30 8.88 -18.51 -13.41
CA ALA A 30 10.00 -19.06 -12.65
C ALA A 30 9.71 -19.10 -11.14
N ILE A 31 9.06 -18.05 -10.59
CA ILE A 31 8.60 -18.02 -9.21
C ILE A 31 7.54 -19.11 -8.99
N ALA A 32 6.55 -19.21 -9.88
CA ALA A 32 5.49 -20.22 -9.81
C ALA A 32 6.02 -21.66 -9.85
N ALA A 33 7.12 -21.91 -10.55
CA ALA A 33 7.76 -23.22 -10.65
C ALA A 33 8.54 -23.62 -9.37
N SER A 34 8.80 -22.67 -8.45
CA SER A 34 9.55 -22.91 -7.22
C SER A 34 8.62 -22.92 -6.00
N PRO A 35 8.33 -24.06 -5.36
CA PRO A 35 7.43 -24.13 -4.20
C PRO A 35 7.85 -23.20 -3.05
N GLY A 36 9.16 -23.08 -2.80
CA GLY A 36 9.67 -22.19 -1.75
C GLY A 36 9.44 -20.71 -2.08
N ALA A 37 9.63 -20.30 -3.34
CA ALA A 37 9.38 -18.93 -3.76
C ALA A 37 7.88 -18.59 -3.72
N VAL A 38 7.01 -19.50 -4.14
CA VAL A 38 5.55 -19.35 -4.04
C VAL A 38 5.13 -19.15 -2.59
N THR A 39 5.63 -19.96 -1.66
CA THR A 39 5.31 -19.82 -0.24
C THR A 39 5.68 -18.43 0.29
N VAL A 40 6.84 -17.91 -0.05
CA VAL A 40 7.28 -16.56 0.35
C VAL A 40 6.33 -15.50 -0.24
N VAL A 41 6.00 -15.61 -1.53
CA VAL A 41 5.07 -14.68 -2.19
C VAL A 41 3.68 -14.73 -1.56
N ASP A 42 3.17 -15.91 -1.23
CA ASP A 42 1.88 -16.10 -0.57
C ASP A 42 1.83 -15.40 0.79
N TYR A 43 2.86 -15.59 1.63
CA TYR A 43 2.95 -14.90 2.92
C TYR A 43 3.08 -13.38 2.76
N LEU A 44 3.93 -12.91 1.86
CA LEU A 44 4.08 -11.47 1.58
C LEU A 44 2.78 -10.86 1.07
N ASN A 45 2.04 -11.58 0.23
CA ASN A 45 0.76 -11.16 -0.30
C ASN A 45 -0.30 -11.05 0.80
N MET A 46 -0.50 -12.11 1.59
CA MET A 46 -1.50 -12.14 2.66
C MET A 46 -1.23 -11.08 3.73
N TRP A 47 -0.04 -11.11 4.32
CA TRP A 47 0.32 -10.17 5.37
C TRP A 47 0.49 -8.75 4.86
N GLY A 48 1.06 -8.59 3.66
CA GLY A 48 1.17 -7.28 3.01
C GLY A 48 -0.19 -6.59 2.85
N GLN A 49 -1.19 -7.29 2.33
CA GLN A 49 -2.56 -6.78 2.20
C GLN A 49 -3.19 -6.43 3.56
N ILE A 50 -2.97 -7.26 4.59
CA ILE A 50 -3.49 -6.99 5.93
C ILE A 50 -2.84 -5.72 6.52
N PHE A 51 -1.51 -5.61 6.47
CA PHE A 51 -0.80 -4.43 6.98
C PHE A 51 -1.14 -3.15 6.23
N ILE A 52 -1.23 -3.21 4.90
CA ILE A 52 -1.66 -2.08 4.07
C ILE A 52 -3.07 -1.66 4.48
N GLY A 53 -4.01 -2.60 4.58
CA GLY A 53 -5.40 -2.32 4.94
C GLY A 53 -5.53 -1.73 6.34
N VAL A 54 -4.86 -2.30 7.34
CA VAL A 54 -4.85 -1.80 8.72
C VAL A 54 -4.19 -0.42 8.78
N GLY A 55 -3.04 -0.23 8.13
CA GLY A 55 -2.33 1.04 8.09
C GLY A 55 -3.19 2.17 7.52
N LEU A 56 -3.90 1.91 6.42
CA LEU A 56 -4.79 2.89 5.80
C LEU A 56 -6.07 3.13 6.63
N MET A 57 -6.67 2.07 7.19
CA MET A 57 -7.92 2.16 7.95
C MET A 57 -7.74 2.96 9.26
N PHE A 58 -6.65 2.74 9.97
CA PHE A 58 -6.36 3.43 11.23
C PHE A 58 -5.52 4.70 11.04
N GLY A 59 -5.07 4.99 9.83
CA GLY A 59 -4.19 6.12 9.57
C GLY A 59 -2.84 5.98 10.27
N LEU A 60 -2.32 4.74 10.39
CA LEU A 60 -1.02 4.41 10.94
C LEU A 60 -0.03 4.23 9.78
N PHE A 61 1.06 5.01 9.77
CA PHE A 61 2.05 4.95 8.70
C PHE A 61 1.42 5.05 7.30
N THR A 62 0.37 5.87 7.15
CA THR A 62 -0.46 5.97 5.93
C THR A 62 0.37 6.08 4.67
N ARG A 63 1.44 6.89 4.70
CA ARG A 63 2.34 7.08 3.57
C ARG A 63 3.05 5.79 3.16
N TRP A 64 3.57 5.03 4.13
CA TRP A 64 4.23 3.76 3.87
C TRP A 64 3.27 2.69 3.40
N SER A 65 2.08 2.64 4.00
CA SER A 65 0.99 1.75 3.57
C SER A 65 0.55 2.05 2.14
N ALA A 66 0.43 3.32 1.77
CA ALA A 66 0.09 3.72 0.40
C ALA A 66 1.18 3.32 -0.60
N ILE A 67 2.47 3.54 -0.27
CA ILE A 67 3.59 3.12 -1.13
C ILE A 67 3.59 1.60 -1.30
N ALA A 68 3.47 0.84 -0.21
CA ALA A 68 3.42 -0.62 -0.27
C ALA A 68 2.21 -1.11 -1.10
N GLY A 69 1.05 -0.46 -0.95
CA GLY A 69 -0.14 -0.74 -1.75
C GLY A 69 0.08 -0.48 -3.24
N ILE A 70 0.70 0.65 -3.60
CA ILE A 70 1.03 0.99 -4.99
C ILE A 70 1.95 -0.09 -5.59
N VAL A 71 2.99 -0.50 -4.87
CA VAL A 71 3.93 -1.54 -5.34
C VAL A 71 3.19 -2.87 -5.55
N LEU A 72 2.37 -3.29 -4.59
CA LEU A 72 1.61 -4.53 -4.68
C LEU A 72 0.64 -4.53 -5.86
N LEU A 73 -0.14 -3.45 -6.02
CA LEU A 73 -1.11 -3.30 -7.12
C LEU A 73 -0.41 -3.19 -8.48
N ALA A 74 0.75 -2.52 -8.54
CA ALA A 74 1.56 -2.49 -9.76
C ALA A 74 2.05 -3.89 -10.16
N LEU A 75 2.50 -4.70 -9.21
CA LEU A 75 2.88 -6.09 -9.47
C LEU A 75 1.69 -6.91 -9.97
N TYR A 76 0.50 -6.75 -9.41
CA TYR A 76 -0.70 -7.41 -9.90
C TYR A 76 -1.03 -6.98 -11.33
N TYR A 77 -0.98 -5.69 -11.61
CA TYR A 77 -1.25 -5.19 -12.96
C TYR A 77 -0.23 -5.70 -13.99
N LEU A 78 1.05 -5.77 -13.60
CA LEU A 78 2.12 -6.30 -14.45
C LEU A 78 2.01 -7.81 -14.69
N ALA A 79 1.51 -8.57 -13.71
CA ALA A 79 1.34 -10.01 -13.84
C ALA A 79 0.18 -10.37 -14.77
N ALA A 80 -0.95 -9.65 -14.68
CA ALA A 80 -2.15 -9.94 -15.45
C ALA A 80 -2.81 -8.65 -15.99
N PRO A 81 -2.20 -7.96 -16.97
CA PRO A 81 -2.77 -6.76 -17.55
C PRO A 81 -4.02 -7.10 -18.39
N PRO A 82 -5.04 -6.24 -18.38
CA PRO A 82 -6.31 -6.48 -19.08
C PRO A 82 -6.27 -6.12 -20.58
N PHE A 83 -5.15 -6.42 -21.26
CA PHE A 83 -5.01 -6.06 -22.66
C PHE A 83 -5.83 -6.96 -23.59
N VAL A 84 -6.28 -6.39 -24.70
CA VAL A 84 -6.97 -7.14 -25.74
C VAL A 84 -6.06 -8.23 -26.31
N GLY A 85 -6.58 -9.47 -26.37
CA GLY A 85 -5.82 -10.63 -26.85
C GLY A 85 -5.23 -11.50 -25.75
N TYR A 86 -5.25 -11.06 -24.49
CA TYR A 86 -4.91 -11.91 -23.33
C TYR A 86 -6.19 -12.48 -22.72
N SER A 87 -6.19 -13.78 -22.48
CA SER A 87 -7.28 -14.49 -21.81
C SER A 87 -6.75 -15.15 -20.56
N TYR A 88 -7.36 -14.83 -19.41
CA TYR A 88 -7.02 -15.40 -18.13
C TYR A 88 -8.16 -16.30 -17.65
N PRO A 89 -7.90 -17.54 -17.18
CA PRO A 89 -8.94 -18.44 -16.65
C PRO A 89 -9.58 -17.91 -15.37
N MET A 90 -8.89 -17.03 -14.65
CA MET A 90 -9.47 -16.39 -13.46
C MET A 90 -10.52 -15.35 -13.84
N PRO A 91 -11.64 -15.26 -13.07
CA PRO A 91 -12.67 -14.27 -13.33
C PRO A 91 -12.06 -12.86 -13.27
N ALA A 92 -12.00 -12.19 -14.41
CA ALA A 92 -11.61 -10.79 -14.49
C ALA A 92 -12.82 -9.92 -14.17
N GLU A 93 -12.85 -9.31 -13.00
CA GLU A 93 -13.88 -8.33 -12.65
C GLU A 93 -13.67 -7.06 -13.47
N GLY A 94 -14.45 -6.91 -14.56
CA GLY A 94 -14.56 -5.70 -15.35
C GLY A 94 -13.24 -5.18 -15.91
N SER A 95 -12.87 -5.62 -17.10
CA SER A 95 -11.75 -5.03 -17.84
C SER A 95 -12.25 -4.31 -19.08
N TYR A 96 -11.90 -3.04 -19.21
CA TYR A 96 -12.14 -2.23 -20.39
C TYR A 96 -10.80 -1.81 -20.99
N LEU A 97 -10.35 -2.53 -22.03
CA LEU A 97 -9.10 -2.25 -22.75
C LEU A 97 -7.84 -2.26 -21.87
N ILE A 98 -7.62 -1.20 -21.12
CA ILE A 98 -6.44 -0.99 -20.25
C ILE A 98 -6.89 -0.82 -18.79
N VAL A 99 -8.14 -0.42 -18.57
CA VAL A 99 -8.68 -0.09 -17.25
C VAL A 99 -9.30 -1.33 -16.61
N ASN A 100 -8.80 -1.72 -15.46
CA ASN A 100 -9.38 -2.74 -14.59
C ASN A 100 -9.45 -2.22 -13.15
N LYS A 101 -10.05 -3.01 -12.27
CA LYS A 101 -10.16 -2.70 -10.83
C LYS A 101 -8.80 -2.37 -10.21
N VAL A 102 -7.76 -3.14 -10.56
CA VAL A 102 -6.40 -2.97 -10.01
C VAL A 102 -5.82 -1.59 -10.37
N LEU A 103 -6.01 -1.13 -11.61
CA LEU A 103 -5.54 0.19 -12.03
C LEU A 103 -6.28 1.32 -11.30
N ILE A 104 -7.59 1.18 -11.10
CA ILE A 104 -8.40 2.15 -10.36
C ILE A 104 -7.93 2.24 -8.90
N GLU A 105 -7.71 1.10 -8.25
CA GLU A 105 -7.20 1.05 -6.88
C GLU A 105 -5.79 1.65 -6.78
N LEU A 106 -4.92 1.39 -7.76
CA LEU A 106 -3.58 1.97 -7.83
C LEU A 106 -3.64 3.49 -7.92
N ILE A 107 -4.49 4.05 -8.79
CA ILE A 107 -4.69 5.50 -8.90
C ILE A 107 -5.24 6.07 -7.59
N ALA A 108 -6.18 5.40 -6.95
CA ALA A 108 -6.69 5.83 -5.64
C ALA A 108 -5.57 5.88 -4.58
N MET A 109 -4.66 4.91 -4.55
CA MET A 109 -3.49 4.93 -3.68
C MET A 109 -2.52 6.08 -3.98
N LEU A 110 -2.33 6.41 -5.27
CA LEU A 110 -1.53 7.58 -5.67
C LEU A 110 -2.16 8.89 -5.18
N VAL A 111 -3.48 9.01 -5.22
CA VAL A 111 -4.20 10.16 -4.68
C VAL A 111 -3.98 10.27 -3.16
N ILE A 112 -4.10 9.16 -2.42
CA ILE A 112 -3.85 9.14 -0.97
C ILE A 112 -2.39 9.57 -0.67
N LEU A 113 -1.43 9.13 -1.47
CA LEU A 113 -0.03 9.50 -1.30
C LEU A 113 0.23 10.97 -1.63
N ALA A 114 -0.45 11.55 -2.63
CA ALA A 114 -0.31 12.93 -3.06
C ALA A 114 -0.93 13.92 -2.06
N TYR A 115 -2.01 13.54 -1.40
CA TYR A 115 -2.70 14.38 -0.42
C TYR A 115 -2.40 13.89 0.99
N PRO A 116 -1.76 14.71 1.87
CA PRO A 116 -1.41 14.31 3.23
C PRO A 116 -2.62 14.26 4.16
N THR A 117 -3.51 13.30 3.93
CA THR A 117 -4.72 13.07 4.76
C THR A 117 -4.39 12.64 6.19
N GLU A 118 -3.18 12.10 6.41
CA GLU A 118 -2.66 11.69 7.71
C GLU A 118 -2.65 12.80 8.77
N GLN A 119 -2.55 14.08 8.33
CA GLN A 119 -2.53 15.24 9.23
C GLN A 119 -3.91 15.59 9.80
N SER A 120 -5.00 15.17 9.13
CA SER A 120 -6.35 15.55 9.50
C SER A 120 -7.09 14.49 10.31
N PHE A 121 -6.94 13.20 10.01
CA PHE A 121 -7.80 12.13 10.55
C PHE A 121 -7.07 10.87 11.06
N GLY A 122 -5.73 10.77 11.00
CA GLY A 122 -5.00 9.56 11.35
C GLY A 122 -4.49 9.50 12.80
N LEU A 123 -4.29 8.28 13.31
CA LEU A 123 -3.60 8.02 14.58
C LEU A 123 -2.13 8.53 14.55
N ASP A 124 -1.53 8.70 13.39
CA ASP A 124 -0.23 9.34 13.19
C ASP A 124 -0.14 10.74 13.82
N ARG A 125 -1.28 11.45 13.92
CA ARG A 125 -1.36 12.75 14.61
C ARG A 125 -1.04 12.64 16.11
N PHE A 126 -1.48 11.55 16.77
CA PHE A 126 -1.22 11.34 18.19
C PHE A 126 0.24 10.98 18.45
N ILE A 127 0.85 10.19 17.56
CA ILE A 127 2.26 9.78 17.66
C ILE A 127 3.16 11.01 17.44
N ARG A 128 2.88 11.84 16.45
CA ARG A 128 3.65 13.05 16.14
C ARG A 128 3.52 14.13 17.22
N ARG A 129 2.34 14.31 17.83
CA ARG A 129 2.16 15.28 18.92
C ARG A 129 2.99 14.96 20.16
N ARG A 130 3.25 13.68 20.43
CA ARG A 130 4.13 13.27 21.54
C ARG A 130 5.63 13.47 21.24
N ALA A 131 6.01 13.54 19.98
CA ALA A 131 7.41 13.68 19.57
C ALA A 131 7.88 15.14 19.41
N MET A 132 6.96 16.13 19.43
CA MET A 132 7.34 17.54 19.39
C MET A 132 7.39 18.10 20.82
N PRO A 133 8.58 18.42 21.37
CA PRO A 133 8.68 19.21 22.58
C PRO A 133 8.04 20.58 22.31
N HIS A 134 7.19 21.05 23.21
CA HIS A 134 6.66 22.41 23.16
C HIS A 134 7.80 23.39 22.93
N PRO A 135 7.74 24.28 21.93
CA PRO A 135 8.67 25.40 21.85
C PRO A 135 8.51 26.19 23.14
N ARG A 136 9.57 26.24 23.94
CA ARG A 136 9.62 27.12 25.12
C ARG A 136 9.42 28.52 24.57
N MET A 137 8.30 29.16 24.94
CA MET A 137 8.14 30.58 24.70
C MET A 137 9.32 31.29 25.40
N PRO A 138 10.03 32.17 24.68
CA PRO A 138 11.03 33.01 25.35
C PRO A 138 10.30 33.79 26.46
N ALA A 139 10.91 33.80 27.64
CA ALA A 139 10.39 34.59 28.75
C ALA A 139 10.20 36.04 28.33
N PRO A 140 9.09 36.69 28.73
CA PRO A 140 8.90 38.09 28.40
C PRO A 140 10.08 38.88 28.94
N ALA A 141 10.74 39.67 28.10
CA ALA A 141 11.79 40.60 28.52
C ALA A 141 11.17 41.57 29.53
N ILE A 142 11.58 41.45 30.75
CA ILE A 142 11.24 42.42 31.79
C ILE A 142 11.97 43.71 31.37
N LEU A 143 11.19 44.68 30.88
CA LEU A 143 11.69 46.04 30.65
C LEU A 143 12.08 46.59 32.06
N GLU A 144 13.37 46.52 32.37
CA GLU A 144 13.92 47.28 33.47
C GLU A 144 13.68 48.74 33.16
N GLY A 145 12.78 49.34 33.95
CA GLY A 145 12.48 50.73 33.90
C GLY A 145 13.73 51.56 34.22
N THR A 146 14.18 52.34 33.28
CA THR A 146 15.12 53.42 33.55
C THR A 146 14.44 54.46 34.42
N SER A 147 14.75 54.40 35.72
CA SER A 147 14.58 55.52 36.63
C SER A 147 15.62 56.58 36.26
N HIS A 148 15.15 57.68 35.72
CA HIS A 148 15.94 58.91 35.67
C HIS A 148 15.40 59.85 36.77
N ASP A 149 16.22 60.10 37.79
CA ASP A 149 16.24 61.30 38.58
C ASP A 149 17.11 62.37 37.92
#